data_b58f8015491573df0d7754c7515d844b
#
_entry.id   b58f8015491573df0d7754c7515d844b
#
_cell.length_a   1.000
_cell.length_b   1.000
_cell.length_c   1.000
_cell.angle_alpha   90.00
_cell.angle_beta   90.00
_cell.angle_gamma   90.00
#
_symmetry.space_group_name_H-M   'P 1'
#
loop_
_entity.id
_entity.type
_entity.pdbx_description
1 polymer ?
#
loop_
_entity_poly.entity_id
_entity_poly.type
_entity_poly.pdbx_seq_one_letter_code
_entity_poly.pdbx_strand_id
1 'polypeptide(L)'
;MKKTILFSAVMMMLVSCGNQSTQNKSEAPAVDKSAQISEVITKEAQDGLTPDLVIESLKAGNARYVENKQVERDFEGQATASLQGQYPEAIILSCIDSRVPVEYIFDKGIGDLFVGRVAGNVADDYMLGSLEYACGVSGSKVILVLGHHDCGAIKSAIKGVELGNITSLMEEIKPSVEATEYAGERTYSNKEFADAVVKENVLQTIEEIRRDSPILKKLEEEGKIKICGAIYEMDTLARSTSSDP
;
A
#
# COMPACT_ATOMS: atom_id res chain seq x y z
N MET A 1 27.51 -39.23 -42.46
CA MET A 1 28.63 -39.19 -41.50
C MET A 1 28.03 -38.78 -40.14
N LYS A 2 27.79 -39.77 -39.26
CA LYS A 2 27.22 -39.57 -37.92
C LYS A 2 28.38 -39.33 -36.96
N LYS A 3 28.41 -38.15 -36.30
CA LYS A 3 29.34 -37.86 -35.21
C LYS A 3 28.68 -38.17 -33.87
N THR A 4 29.14 -39.24 -33.25
CA THR A 4 28.79 -39.67 -31.92
C THR A 4 29.63 -38.86 -30.92
N ILE A 5 29.02 -38.08 -30.01
CA ILE A 5 29.70 -37.42 -28.93
C ILE A 5 29.55 -38.24 -27.67
N LEU A 6 30.69 -38.72 -27.16
CA LEU A 6 30.83 -39.53 -25.96
C LEU A 6 30.86 -38.58 -24.74
N PHE A 7 29.85 -38.65 -23.86
CA PHE A 7 29.87 -37.98 -22.56
C PHE A 7 30.62 -38.83 -21.54
N SER A 8 31.79 -38.35 -21.10
CA SER A 8 32.56 -38.96 -20.03
C SER A 8 32.09 -38.41 -18.70
N ALA A 9 31.44 -39.24 -17.87
CA ALA A 9 31.05 -38.89 -16.50
C ALA A 9 32.26 -39.04 -15.59
N VAL A 10 32.74 -37.88 -15.08
CA VAL A 10 33.75 -37.86 -14.00
C VAL A 10 33.00 -37.89 -12.66
N MET A 11 33.09 -39.04 -12.01
CA MET A 11 32.59 -39.27 -10.65
C MET A 11 33.59 -38.76 -9.61
N MET A 12 33.29 -37.60 -9.00
CA MET A 12 34.12 -37.03 -7.95
C MET A 12 33.67 -37.56 -6.57
N MET A 13 34.43 -38.48 -5.99
CA MET A 13 34.21 -38.91 -4.60
C MET A 13 34.68 -37.84 -3.65
N LEU A 14 33.72 -37.19 -2.94
CA LEU A 14 34.02 -36.36 -1.80
C LEU A 14 34.13 -37.22 -0.53
N VAL A 15 35.33 -37.30 0.02
CA VAL A 15 35.57 -37.88 1.34
C VAL A 15 35.11 -36.87 2.38
N SER A 16 34.00 -37.16 3.06
CA SER A 16 33.52 -36.37 4.20
C SER A 16 34.23 -36.78 5.46
N CYS A 17 35.15 -35.93 5.96
CA CYS A 17 35.63 -36.03 7.33
C CYS A 17 34.57 -35.54 8.29
N GLY A 18 33.96 -36.45 9.01
CA GLY A 18 33.01 -36.15 10.09
C GLY A 18 33.64 -35.37 11.23
N ASN A 19 33.19 -34.15 11.45
CA ASN A 19 33.37 -33.43 12.70
C ASN A 19 31.99 -33.27 13.34
N GLN A 20 31.67 -34.14 14.30
CA GLN A 20 30.45 -34.01 15.11
C GLN A 20 30.62 -32.84 16.09
N SER A 21 30.31 -31.64 15.67
CA SER A 21 30.01 -30.55 16.58
C SER A 21 28.52 -30.68 16.96
N THR A 22 28.27 -31.12 18.18
CA THR A 22 26.95 -30.99 18.83
C THR A 22 26.59 -29.52 18.91
N GLN A 23 25.91 -29.00 17.85
CA GLN A 23 25.20 -27.74 17.94
C GLN A 23 23.97 -27.99 18.80
N ASN A 24 24.04 -27.52 20.06
CA ASN A 24 22.84 -27.22 20.84
C ASN A 24 22.03 -26.18 20.03
N LYS A 25 21.06 -26.63 19.22
CA LYS A 25 19.99 -25.76 18.73
C LYS A 25 19.23 -25.32 19.98
N SER A 26 19.49 -24.11 20.44
CA SER A 26 18.56 -23.38 21.26
C SER A 26 17.29 -23.23 20.42
N GLU A 27 16.29 -24.09 20.63
CA GLU A 27 14.95 -23.88 20.11
C GLU A 27 14.46 -22.59 20.75
N ALA A 28 14.20 -21.58 19.91
CA ALA A 28 13.46 -20.41 20.37
C ALA A 28 12.14 -20.90 21.01
N PRO A 29 11.70 -20.28 22.11
CA PRO A 29 10.45 -20.69 22.75
C PRO A 29 9.33 -20.65 21.69
N ALA A 30 8.58 -21.73 21.60
CA ALA A 30 7.43 -21.82 20.71
C ALA A 30 6.46 -20.69 21.07
N VAL A 31 6.24 -19.77 20.13
CA VAL A 31 5.22 -18.71 20.29
C VAL A 31 3.87 -19.41 20.44
N ASP A 32 3.10 -19.07 21.47
CA ASP A 32 1.74 -19.57 21.63
C ASP A 32 0.85 -18.97 20.52
N LYS A 33 0.65 -19.74 19.46
CA LYS A 33 -0.19 -19.33 18.30
C LYS A 33 -1.68 -19.19 18.65
N SER A 34 -2.12 -19.66 19.80
CA SER A 34 -3.53 -19.59 20.21
C SER A 34 -4.00 -18.16 20.53
N ALA A 35 -3.08 -17.23 20.75
CA ALA A 35 -3.37 -15.81 20.99
C ALA A 35 -3.34 -14.96 19.71
N GLN A 36 -2.97 -15.53 18.56
CA GLN A 36 -2.84 -14.81 17.29
C GLN A 36 -4.16 -14.83 16.51
N ILE A 37 -4.50 -13.71 15.85
CA ILE A 37 -5.69 -13.64 14.98
C ILE A 37 -5.40 -14.38 13.67
N SER A 38 -6.16 -15.46 13.43
CA SER A 38 -6.16 -16.23 12.17
C SER A 38 -7.40 -15.94 11.31
N GLU A 39 -8.37 -15.22 11.85
CA GLU A 39 -9.61 -14.88 11.16
C GLU A 39 -9.36 -13.85 10.05
N VAL A 40 -10.17 -13.93 8.98
CA VAL A 40 -10.22 -12.98 7.86
C VAL A 40 -11.62 -12.40 7.73
N ILE A 41 -11.76 -11.25 7.07
CA ILE A 41 -13.07 -10.64 6.82
C ILE A 41 -13.90 -11.58 5.95
N THR A 42 -15.13 -11.90 6.40
CA THR A 42 -16.11 -12.67 5.61
C THR A 42 -17.00 -11.76 4.77
N LYS A 43 -17.73 -12.36 3.81
CA LYS A 43 -18.67 -11.59 2.98
C LYS A 43 -19.75 -10.91 3.83
N GLU A 44 -20.29 -11.62 4.82
CA GLU A 44 -21.31 -11.10 5.74
C GLU A 44 -20.79 -9.94 6.58
N ALA A 45 -19.54 -10.06 7.06
CA ALA A 45 -18.88 -9.00 7.80
C ALA A 45 -18.68 -7.76 6.93
N GLN A 46 -18.16 -7.93 5.70
CA GLN A 46 -17.96 -6.83 4.74
C GLN A 46 -19.30 -6.14 4.38
N ASP A 47 -20.37 -6.93 4.17
CA ASP A 47 -21.70 -6.37 3.83
C ASP A 47 -22.28 -5.51 4.96
N GLY A 48 -21.93 -5.80 6.21
CA GLY A 48 -22.32 -5.03 7.38
C GLY A 48 -21.50 -3.75 7.59
N LEU A 49 -20.40 -3.53 6.81
CA LEU A 49 -19.57 -2.34 6.96
C LEU A 49 -20.19 -1.13 6.28
N THR A 50 -20.02 0.02 6.92
CA THR A 50 -20.24 1.35 6.30
C THR A 50 -18.89 2.01 6.04
N PRO A 51 -18.82 3.01 5.13
CA PRO A 51 -17.59 3.76 4.91
C PRO A 51 -17.01 4.38 6.18
N ASP A 52 -17.85 4.89 7.08
CA ASP A 52 -17.41 5.48 8.35
C ASP A 52 -16.79 4.44 9.28
N LEU A 53 -17.39 3.25 9.40
CA LEU A 53 -16.81 2.17 10.20
C LEU A 53 -15.43 1.75 9.68
N VAL A 54 -15.26 1.71 8.35
CA VAL A 54 -13.97 1.39 7.75
C VAL A 54 -12.92 2.48 8.02
N ILE A 55 -13.29 3.75 7.92
CA ILE A 55 -12.38 4.87 8.24
C ILE A 55 -11.96 4.77 9.71
N GLU A 56 -12.88 4.52 10.63
CA GLU A 56 -12.54 4.34 12.06
C GLU A 56 -11.66 3.10 12.29
N SER A 57 -11.90 2.00 11.57
CA SER A 57 -11.05 0.80 11.60
C SER A 57 -9.62 1.10 11.16
N LEU A 58 -9.43 1.87 10.08
CA LEU A 58 -8.12 2.31 9.61
C LEU A 58 -7.43 3.25 10.61
N LYS A 59 -8.17 4.21 11.20
CA LYS A 59 -7.65 5.11 12.24
C LYS A 59 -7.19 4.34 13.48
N ALA A 60 -8.01 3.40 13.96
CA ALA A 60 -7.69 2.58 15.13
C ALA A 60 -6.46 1.70 14.88
N GLY A 61 -6.33 1.12 13.68
CA GLY A 61 -5.14 0.36 13.27
C GLY A 61 -3.89 1.22 13.25
N ASN A 62 -3.97 2.43 12.68
CA ASN A 62 -2.85 3.37 12.68
C ASN A 62 -2.46 3.83 14.10
N ALA A 63 -3.44 4.05 15.00
CA ALA A 63 -3.15 4.37 16.39
C ALA A 63 -2.35 3.24 17.07
N ARG A 64 -2.73 1.96 16.86
CA ARG A 64 -1.97 0.83 17.38
C ARG A 64 -0.55 0.76 16.79
N TYR A 65 -0.39 1.07 15.50
CA TYR A 65 0.92 1.14 14.86
C TYR A 65 1.81 2.20 15.52
N VAL A 66 1.31 3.43 15.69
CA VAL A 66 2.04 4.54 16.34
C VAL A 66 2.42 4.22 17.78
N GLU A 67 1.54 3.51 18.50
CA GLU A 67 1.78 3.10 19.89
C GLU A 67 2.63 1.83 20.02
N ASN A 68 3.04 1.22 18.90
CA ASN A 68 3.73 -0.08 18.86
C ASN A 68 2.96 -1.19 19.59
N LYS A 69 1.62 -1.20 19.39
CA LYS A 69 0.65 -2.14 19.96
C LYS A 69 -0.12 -2.89 18.89
N GLN A 70 0.52 -3.20 17.79
CA GLN A 70 -0.11 -3.94 16.70
C GLN A 70 -0.55 -5.32 17.17
N VAL A 71 -1.62 -5.79 16.54
CA VAL A 71 -2.19 -7.11 16.83
C VAL A 71 -1.26 -8.19 16.27
N GLU A 72 -1.00 -9.23 17.08
CA GLU A 72 -0.30 -10.41 16.59
C GLU A 72 -1.23 -11.23 15.69
N ARG A 73 -0.72 -11.62 14.50
CA ARG A 73 -1.46 -12.35 13.47
C ARG A 73 -0.81 -13.66 13.12
N ASP A 74 -1.62 -14.69 12.95
CA ASP A 74 -1.23 -15.93 12.30
C ASP A 74 -1.42 -15.78 10.78
N PHE A 75 -0.41 -15.25 10.09
CA PHE A 75 -0.46 -15.04 8.65
C PHE A 75 -0.63 -16.33 7.85
N GLU A 76 -0.15 -17.48 8.33
CA GLU A 76 -0.35 -18.79 7.69
C GLU A 76 -1.83 -19.21 7.78
N GLY A 77 -2.43 -19.04 8.95
CA GLY A 77 -3.86 -19.27 9.16
C GLY A 77 -4.72 -18.33 8.32
N GLN A 78 -4.41 -17.02 8.29
CA GLN A 78 -5.13 -16.04 7.47
C GLN A 78 -5.00 -16.34 5.98
N ALA A 79 -3.80 -16.69 5.47
CA ALA A 79 -3.60 -17.07 4.08
C ALA A 79 -4.45 -18.29 3.72
N THR A 80 -4.51 -19.29 4.60
CA THR A 80 -5.35 -20.48 4.40
C THR A 80 -6.84 -20.15 4.42
N ALA A 81 -7.29 -19.32 5.36
CA ALA A 81 -8.70 -18.90 5.47
C ALA A 81 -9.15 -18.10 4.25
N SER A 82 -8.27 -17.25 3.69
CA SER A 82 -8.56 -16.42 2.51
C SER A 82 -8.68 -17.19 1.19
N LEU A 83 -8.32 -18.47 1.13
CA LEU A 83 -8.48 -19.30 -0.08
C LEU A 83 -9.95 -19.44 -0.52
N GLN A 84 -10.91 -19.28 0.39
CA GLN A 84 -12.34 -19.37 0.09
C GLN A 84 -12.91 -18.09 -0.54
N GLY A 85 -12.17 -16.98 -0.50
CA GLY A 85 -12.56 -15.67 -1.03
C GLY A 85 -11.84 -14.55 -0.31
N GLN A 86 -11.92 -13.35 -0.88
CA GLN A 86 -11.38 -12.13 -0.28
C GLN A 86 -12.47 -11.06 -0.23
N TYR A 87 -12.58 -10.38 0.89
CA TYR A 87 -13.61 -9.38 1.16
C TYR A 87 -12.99 -8.13 1.82
N PRO A 88 -12.04 -7.45 1.13
CA PRO A 88 -11.33 -6.32 1.70
C PRO A 88 -12.26 -5.16 2.04
N GLU A 89 -12.05 -4.56 3.21
CA GLU A 89 -12.86 -3.41 3.66
C GLU A 89 -12.57 -2.13 2.87
N ALA A 90 -11.33 -1.96 2.37
CA ALA A 90 -10.88 -0.77 1.64
C ALA A 90 -9.86 -1.10 0.54
N ILE A 91 -9.67 -0.13 -0.36
CA ILE A 91 -8.49 -0.06 -1.23
C ILE A 91 -7.68 1.19 -0.89
N ILE A 92 -6.37 1.00 -0.74
CA ILE A 92 -5.42 2.09 -0.46
C ILE A 92 -4.58 2.33 -1.71
N LEU A 93 -4.70 3.52 -2.31
CA LEU A 93 -3.81 3.99 -3.37
C LEU A 93 -2.61 4.68 -2.74
N SER A 94 -1.44 4.07 -2.84
CA SER A 94 -0.21 4.56 -2.20
C SER A 94 0.97 4.65 -3.16
N CYS A 95 2.03 5.29 -2.71
CA CYS A 95 3.30 5.32 -3.43
C CYS A 95 4.00 3.95 -3.41
N ILE A 96 4.85 3.71 -4.45
CA ILE A 96 5.76 2.54 -4.46
C ILE A 96 6.90 2.66 -3.45
N ASP A 97 7.04 3.77 -2.72
CA ASP A 97 8.13 4.00 -1.77
C ASP A 97 8.22 2.84 -0.78
N SER A 98 9.40 2.21 -0.70
CA SER A 98 9.63 1.01 0.12
C SER A 98 9.49 1.25 1.63
N ARG A 99 9.44 2.52 2.06
CA ARG A 99 9.27 2.93 3.45
C ARG A 99 7.81 3.08 3.87
N VAL A 100 6.86 2.82 2.93
CA VAL A 100 5.41 2.93 3.16
C VAL A 100 4.76 1.55 3.14
N PRO A 101 4.86 0.75 4.21
CA PRO A 101 4.25 -0.58 4.31
C PRO A 101 2.77 -0.45 4.72
N VAL A 102 1.88 -0.32 3.76
CA VAL A 102 0.46 0.07 3.95
C VAL A 102 -0.25 -0.79 4.99
N GLU A 103 -0.21 -2.12 4.85
CA GLU A 103 -0.88 -3.05 5.77
C GLU A 103 -0.33 -2.91 7.19
N TYR A 104 0.98 -2.66 7.31
CA TYR A 104 1.64 -2.49 8.61
C TYR A 104 1.24 -1.16 9.27
N ILE A 105 1.15 -0.07 8.47
CA ILE A 105 0.75 1.27 8.94
C ILE A 105 -0.69 1.25 9.48
N PHE A 106 -1.59 0.46 8.87
CA PHE A 106 -2.99 0.35 9.30
C PHE A 106 -3.26 -0.86 10.18
N ASP A 107 -2.23 -1.59 10.59
CA ASP A 107 -2.34 -2.80 11.40
C ASP A 107 -3.40 -3.76 10.85
N LYS A 108 -3.23 -4.16 9.57
CA LYS A 108 -4.14 -5.02 8.82
C LYS A 108 -3.48 -6.34 8.43
N GLY A 109 -4.29 -7.38 8.32
CA GLY A 109 -3.87 -8.73 7.96
C GLY A 109 -4.09 -9.06 6.49
N ILE A 110 -3.88 -10.35 6.16
CA ILE A 110 -4.11 -10.88 4.82
C ILE A 110 -5.60 -10.82 4.49
N GLY A 111 -5.93 -10.20 3.34
CA GLY A 111 -7.31 -10.10 2.84
C GLY A 111 -8.10 -8.90 3.39
N ASP A 112 -7.55 -8.12 4.33
CA ASP A 112 -8.24 -6.96 4.91
C ASP A 112 -8.28 -5.76 3.97
N LEU A 113 -7.25 -5.58 3.15
CA LEU A 113 -7.09 -4.44 2.23
C LEU A 113 -6.72 -4.88 0.82
N PHE A 114 -7.20 -4.13 -0.19
CA PHE A 114 -6.49 -3.99 -1.45
C PHE A 114 -5.46 -2.88 -1.34
N VAL A 115 -4.31 -3.04 -2.01
CA VAL A 115 -3.26 -2.00 -2.07
C VAL A 115 -2.82 -1.80 -3.51
N GLY A 116 -3.18 -0.65 -4.08
CA GLY A 116 -2.65 -0.16 -5.35
C GLY A 116 -1.41 0.71 -5.10
N ARG A 117 -0.31 0.48 -5.82
CA ARG A 117 0.93 1.24 -5.62
C ARG A 117 1.51 1.72 -6.95
N VAL A 118 1.71 3.02 -7.03
CA VAL A 118 2.40 3.69 -8.14
C VAL A 118 3.18 4.88 -7.59
N ALA A 119 4.32 5.23 -8.20
CA ALA A 119 5.13 6.36 -7.73
C ALA A 119 4.29 7.65 -7.73
N GLY A 120 4.26 8.36 -6.60
CA GLY A 120 3.46 9.58 -6.44
C GLY A 120 1.95 9.35 -6.28
N ASN A 121 1.51 8.10 -6.06
CA ASN A 121 0.08 7.74 -5.82
C ASN A 121 -0.93 8.35 -6.83
N VAL A 122 -0.54 8.48 -8.09
CA VAL A 122 -1.39 8.98 -9.19
C VAL A 122 -2.43 7.93 -9.62
N ALA A 123 -3.50 8.35 -10.30
CA ALA A 123 -4.59 7.47 -10.73
C ALA A 123 -4.71 7.42 -12.26
N ASP A 124 -3.86 6.62 -12.92
CA ASP A 124 -4.00 6.32 -14.34
C ASP A 124 -5.17 5.37 -14.64
N ASP A 125 -5.46 5.12 -15.90
CA ASP A 125 -6.58 4.28 -16.36
C ASP A 125 -6.58 2.88 -15.72
N TYR A 126 -5.41 2.25 -15.54
CA TYR A 126 -5.30 0.92 -14.92
C TYR A 126 -5.53 0.97 -13.42
N MET A 127 -5.09 2.04 -12.77
CA MET A 127 -5.35 2.27 -11.36
C MET A 127 -6.83 2.56 -11.14
N LEU A 128 -7.45 3.43 -11.96
CA LEU A 128 -8.89 3.69 -11.92
C LEU A 128 -9.69 2.38 -12.07
N GLY A 129 -9.35 1.54 -13.07
CA GLY A 129 -9.97 0.22 -13.22
C GLY A 129 -9.81 -0.69 -12.00
N SER A 130 -8.68 -0.61 -11.30
CA SER A 130 -8.44 -1.36 -10.05
C SER A 130 -9.30 -0.83 -8.89
N LEU A 131 -9.46 0.49 -8.78
CA LEU A 131 -10.33 1.13 -7.79
C LEU A 131 -11.80 0.77 -8.04
N GLU A 132 -12.24 0.79 -9.30
CA GLU A 132 -13.58 0.36 -9.72
C GLU A 132 -13.85 -1.11 -9.40
N TYR A 133 -12.86 -1.98 -9.67
CA TYR A 133 -12.97 -3.40 -9.31
C TYR A 133 -13.11 -3.57 -7.79
N ALA A 134 -12.27 -2.90 -7.01
CA ALA A 134 -12.29 -3.01 -5.56
C ALA A 134 -13.64 -2.59 -4.97
N CYS A 135 -14.20 -1.46 -5.42
CA CYS A 135 -15.44 -0.93 -4.86
C CYS A 135 -16.68 -1.47 -5.55
N GLY A 136 -16.68 -1.52 -6.89
CA GLY A 136 -17.86 -1.89 -7.68
C GLY A 136 -18.09 -3.40 -7.78
N VAL A 137 -17.05 -4.20 -7.70
CA VAL A 137 -17.12 -5.67 -7.84
C VAL A 137 -16.87 -6.38 -6.51
N SER A 138 -15.78 -6.02 -5.81
CA SER A 138 -15.38 -6.70 -4.58
C SER A 138 -16.01 -6.13 -3.30
N GLY A 139 -16.66 -4.97 -3.36
CA GLY A 139 -17.48 -4.43 -2.26
C GLY A 139 -16.72 -3.65 -1.19
N SER A 140 -15.47 -3.23 -1.45
CA SER A 140 -14.73 -2.31 -0.57
C SER A 140 -15.48 -0.99 -0.37
N LYS A 141 -15.44 -0.44 0.83
CA LYS A 141 -16.25 0.72 1.23
C LYS A 141 -15.47 2.04 1.19
N VAL A 142 -14.15 2.00 1.13
CA VAL A 142 -13.30 3.20 1.17
C VAL A 142 -12.21 3.09 0.11
N ILE A 143 -12.00 4.20 -0.61
CA ILE A 143 -10.79 4.48 -1.36
C ILE A 143 -10.01 5.50 -0.53
N LEU A 144 -8.81 5.14 -0.09
CA LEU A 144 -7.91 6.03 0.61
C LEU A 144 -6.69 6.33 -0.24
N VAL A 145 -6.52 7.58 -0.68
CA VAL A 145 -5.29 8.05 -1.32
C VAL A 145 -4.28 8.40 -0.24
N LEU A 146 -3.21 7.63 -0.17
CA LEU A 146 -2.16 7.76 0.86
C LEU A 146 -0.89 8.37 0.27
N GLY A 147 -0.71 9.67 0.44
CA GLY A 147 0.57 10.35 0.22
C GLY A 147 1.55 10.09 1.35
N HIS A 148 2.80 10.52 1.17
CA HIS A 148 3.80 10.43 2.25
C HIS A 148 4.83 11.55 2.15
N HIS A 149 5.36 12.00 3.27
CA HIS A 149 6.45 12.97 3.32
C HIS A 149 7.69 12.42 2.61
N ASP A 150 8.55 13.34 2.16
CA ASP A 150 9.81 13.00 1.48
C ASP A 150 9.65 12.13 0.22
N CYS A 151 8.54 12.27 -0.51
CA CYS A 151 8.25 11.49 -1.70
C CYS A 151 9.23 11.82 -2.85
N GLY A 152 9.94 10.78 -3.33
CA GLY A 152 10.89 10.91 -4.42
C GLY A 152 10.26 11.31 -5.76
N ALA A 153 9.04 10.84 -6.06
CA ALA A 153 8.31 11.20 -7.27
C ALA A 153 7.89 12.68 -7.25
N ILE A 154 7.36 13.17 -6.14
CA ILE A 154 7.02 14.59 -5.96
C ILE A 154 8.26 15.49 -6.14
N LYS A 155 9.37 15.14 -5.48
CA LYS A 155 10.64 15.89 -5.65
C LYS A 155 11.15 15.87 -7.08
N SER A 156 10.97 14.76 -7.79
CA SER A 156 11.35 14.62 -9.21
C SER A 156 10.47 15.48 -10.11
N ALA A 157 9.17 15.56 -9.84
CA ALA A 157 8.25 16.44 -10.57
C ALA A 157 8.58 17.92 -10.35
N ILE A 158 8.84 18.33 -9.09
CA ILE A 158 9.29 19.70 -8.78
C ILE A 158 10.58 20.04 -9.52
N LYS A 159 11.52 19.08 -9.64
CA LYS A 159 12.79 19.26 -10.34
C LYS A 159 12.66 19.26 -11.86
N GLY A 160 11.54 18.79 -12.41
CA GLY A 160 11.33 18.63 -13.84
C GLY A 160 12.19 17.51 -14.45
N VAL A 161 12.23 16.33 -13.82
CA VAL A 161 13.00 15.17 -14.30
C VAL A 161 12.38 14.62 -15.57
N GLU A 162 13.19 14.48 -16.63
CA GLU A 162 12.81 13.86 -17.90
C GLU A 162 13.67 12.61 -18.12
N LEU A 163 13.04 11.43 -18.09
CA LEU A 163 13.75 10.16 -18.29
C LEU A 163 12.75 9.04 -18.67
N GLY A 164 12.71 8.68 -19.94
CA GLY A 164 11.86 7.58 -20.43
C GLY A 164 10.41 7.69 -19.94
N ASN A 165 9.83 6.62 -19.41
CA ASN A 165 8.46 6.61 -18.90
C ASN A 165 8.29 7.41 -17.59
N ILE A 166 9.38 7.80 -16.92
CA ILE A 166 9.30 8.69 -15.75
C ILE A 166 8.77 10.07 -16.19
N THR A 167 9.05 10.51 -17.40
CA THR A 167 8.56 11.79 -17.93
C THR A 167 7.03 11.85 -17.86
N SER A 168 6.33 10.86 -18.40
CA SER A 168 4.86 10.82 -18.35
C SER A 168 4.33 10.79 -16.93
N LEU A 169 4.98 10.04 -16.04
CA LEU A 169 4.60 10.01 -14.63
C LEU A 169 4.80 11.38 -13.94
N MET A 170 5.85 12.13 -14.31
CA MET A 170 6.05 13.50 -13.78
C MET A 170 4.99 14.47 -14.32
N GLU A 171 4.51 14.26 -15.53
CA GLU A 171 3.43 15.06 -16.12
C GLU A 171 2.10 14.90 -15.35
N GLU A 172 1.80 13.71 -14.81
CA GLU A 172 0.64 13.48 -13.95
C GLU A 172 0.74 14.23 -12.61
N ILE A 173 1.95 14.41 -12.08
CA ILE A 173 2.17 15.10 -10.79
C ILE A 173 2.30 16.61 -10.98
N LYS A 174 2.72 17.06 -12.15
CA LYS A 174 3.02 18.47 -12.42
C LYS A 174 1.86 19.44 -12.13
N PRO A 175 0.59 19.13 -12.44
CA PRO A 175 -0.53 19.99 -12.05
C PRO A 175 -0.58 20.29 -10.54
N SER A 176 -0.26 19.30 -9.70
CA SER A 176 -0.18 19.47 -8.24
C SER A 176 0.95 20.42 -7.82
N VAL A 177 2.11 20.33 -8.52
CA VAL A 177 3.20 21.27 -8.28
C VAL A 177 2.79 22.70 -8.65
N GLU A 178 2.08 22.88 -9.78
CA GLU A 178 1.65 24.18 -10.26
C GLU A 178 0.56 24.79 -9.37
N ALA A 179 -0.42 24.00 -8.94
CA ALA A 179 -1.55 24.42 -8.11
C ALA A 179 -1.17 24.73 -6.65
N THR A 180 -0.08 24.15 -6.14
CA THR A 180 0.33 24.38 -4.76
C THR A 180 0.61 25.85 -4.50
N GLU A 181 -0.17 26.50 -3.64
CA GLU A 181 0.10 27.86 -3.15
C GLU A 181 1.16 27.82 -2.07
N TYR A 182 2.28 28.53 -2.30
CA TYR A 182 3.39 28.58 -1.34
C TYR A 182 4.17 29.88 -1.47
N ALA A 183 4.34 30.60 -0.37
CA ALA A 183 4.98 31.92 -0.34
C ALA A 183 6.52 31.88 -0.29
N GLY A 184 7.10 30.69 -0.06
CA GLY A 184 8.54 30.50 0.07
C GLY A 184 9.22 30.06 -1.23
N GLU A 185 10.43 29.54 -1.10
CA GLU A 185 11.20 29.00 -2.22
C GLU A 185 10.59 27.68 -2.72
N ARG A 186 10.22 27.64 -3.99
CA ARG A 186 9.54 26.49 -4.63
C ARG A 186 10.57 25.55 -5.28
N THR A 187 11.39 24.89 -4.43
CA THR A 187 12.41 23.94 -4.88
C THR A 187 12.22 22.57 -4.24
N TYR A 188 12.73 21.54 -4.92
CA TYR A 188 12.66 20.16 -4.43
C TYR A 188 13.44 19.93 -3.11
N SER A 189 14.39 20.80 -2.78
CA SER A 189 15.17 20.78 -1.53
C SER A 189 14.46 21.46 -0.36
N ASN A 190 13.47 22.30 -0.65
CA ASN A 190 12.62 22.88 0.39
C ASN A 190 11.57 21.84 0.84
N LYS A 191 11.79 21.29 2.04
CA LYS A 191 10.92 20.23 2.60
C LYS A 191 9.48 20.70 2.74
N GLU A 192 9.26 21.91 3.25
CA GLU A 192 7.91 22.46 3.49
C GLU A 192 7.14 22.62 2.17
N PHE A 193 7.80 23.10 1.11
CA PHE A 193 7.20 23.17 -0.21
C PHE A 193 6.88 21.79 -0.76
N ALA A 194 7.84 20.84 -0.69
CA ALA A 194 7.62 19.49 -1.17
C ALA A 194 6.46 18.79 -0.43
N ASP A 195 6.35 18.97 0.89
CA ASP A 195 5.25 18.43 1.70
C ASP A 195 3.91 19.11 1.37
N ALA A 196 3.90 20.41 1.05
CA ALA A 196 2.70 21.08 0.53
C ALA A 196 2.25 20.49 -0.81
N VAL A 197 3.20 20.20 -1.72
CA VAL A 197 2.89 19.53 -3.00
C VAL A 197 2.37 18.11 -2.77
N VAL A 198 2.90 17.36 -1.80
CA VAL A 198 2.36 16.03 -1.43
C VAL A 198 0.88 16.13 -1.06
N LYS A 199 0.51 17.13 -0.23
CA LYS A 199 -0.88 17.34 0.16
C LYS A 199 -1.76 17.67 -1.04
N GLU A 200 -1.32 18.61 -1.87
CA GLU A 200 -2.04 19.00 -3.09
C GLU A 200 -2.22 17.82 -4.04
N ASN A 201 -1.18 17.00 -4.21
CA ASN A 201 -1.22 15.81 -5.07
C ASN A 201 -2.25 14.78 -4.58
N VAL A 202 -2.38 14.58 -3.26
CA VAL A 202 -3.43 13.71 -2.70
C VAL A 202 -4.82 14.26 -3.03
N LEU A 203 -5.02 15.56 -2.88
CA LEU A 203 -6.32 16.20 -3.16
C LEU A 203 -6.66 16.12 -4.66
N GLN A 204 -5.71 16.41 -5.54
CA GLN A 204 -5.91 16.33 -6.99
C GLN A 204 -6.18 14.89 -7.45
N THR A 205 -5.45 13.91 -6.94
CA THR A 205 -5.73 12.49 -7.23
C THR A 205 -7.16 12.10 -6.83
N ILE A 206 -7.68 12.57 -5.70
CA ILE A 206 -9.07 12.35 -5.29
C ILE A 206 -10.05 12.97 -6.30
N GLU A 207 -9.80 14.20 -6.72
CA GLU A 207 -10.65 14.87 -7.72
C GLU A 207 -10.59 14.19 -9.10
N GLU A 208 -9.42 13.70 -9.50
CA GLU A 208 -9.23 12.90 -10.71
C GLU A 208 -10.04 11.60 -10.67
N ILE A 209 -9.97 10.87 -9.55
CA ILE A 209 -10.79 9.65 -9.36
C ILE A 209 -12.28 9.97 -9.54
N ARG A 210 -12.78 11.08 -8.97
CA ARG A 210 -14.18 11.51 -9.09
C ARG A 210 -14.54 11.97 -10.51
N ARG A 211 -13.61 12.64 -11.19
CA ARG A 211 -13.82 13.17 -12.54
C ARG A 211 -13.80 12.06 -13.59
N ASP A 212 -12.86 11.14 -13.49
CA ASP A 212 -12.53 10.19 -14.54
C ASP A 212 -13.19 8.82 -14.35
N SER A 213 -13.77 8.56 -13.17
CA SER A 213 -14.61 7.36 -12.93
C SER A 213 -16.05 7.71 -12.55
N PRO A 214 -16.97 7.77 -13.52
CA PRO A 214 -18.40 7.94 -13.25
C PRO A 214 -18.98 6.84 -12.35
N ILE A 215 -18.39 5.64 -12.34
CA ILE A 215 -18.79 4.51 -11.50
C ILE A 215 -18.51 4.82 -10.04
N LEU A 216 -17.28 5.24 -9.72
CA LEU A 216 -16.86 5.55 -8.34
C LEU A 216 -17.59 6.79 -7.82
N LYS A 217 -17.69 7.82 -8.64
CA LYS A 217 -18.47 9.02 -8.31
C LYS A 217 -19.91 8.68 -7.92
N LYS A 218 -20.58 7.83 -8.70
CA LYS A 218 -21.94 7.40 -8.41
C LYS A 218 -22.03 6.61 -7.10
N LEU A 219 -21.10 5.71 -6.84
CA LEU A 219 -21.06 4.94 -5.59
C LEU A 219 -20.85 5.85 -4.37
N GLU A 220 -20.04 6.90 -4.50
CA GLU A 220 -19.81 7.91 -3.45
C GLU A 220 -21.07 8.77 -3.23
N GLU A 221 -21.72 9.25 -4.30
CA GLU A 221 -23.01 10.01 -4.24
C GLU A 221 -24.13 9.19 -3.59
N GLU A 222 -24.14 7.88 -3.79
CA GLU A 222 -25.10 6.95 -3.17
C GLU A 222 -24.73 6.60 -1.72
N GLY A 223 -23.61 7.12 -1.19
CA GLY A 223 -23.12 6.82 0.17
C GLY A 223 -22.63 5.38 0.37
N LYS A 224 -22.39 4.65 -0.72
CA LYS A 224 -21.90 3.26 -0.68
C LYS A 224 -20.39 3.17 -0.40
N ILE A 225 -19.64 4.19 -0.83
CA ILE A 225 -18.22 4.33 -0.58
C ILE A 225 -17.90 5.75 -0.12
N LYS A 226 -16.67 5.94 0.40
CA LYS A 226 -16.04 7.25 0.57
C LYS A 226 -14.68 7.24 -0.13
N ILE A 227 -14.36 8.39 -0.76
CA ILE A 227 -13.04 8.66 -1.33
C ILE A 227 -12.40 9.73 -0.46
N CYS A 228 -11.29 9.41 0.19
CA CYS A 228 -10.61 10.30 1.13
C CYS A 228 -9.10 10.22 1.00
N GLY A 229 -8.39 11.17 1.61
CA GLY A 229 -6.95 11.26 1.59
C GLY A 229 -6.31 11.21 2.96
N ALA A 230 -5.05 10.76 2.99
CA ALA A 230 -4.20 10.87 4.17
C ALA A 230 -2.74 11.05 3.75
N ILE A 231 -1.93 11.53 4.69
CA ILE A 231 -0.48 11.66 4.52
C ILE A 231 0.20 10.84 5.61
N TYR A 232 1.13 9.99 5.22
CA TYR A 232 1.98 9.26 6.16
C TYR A 232 3.20 10.09 6.51
N GLU A 233 3.29 10.47 7.78
CA GLU A 233 4.41 11.19 8.37
C GLU A 233 5.46 10.20 8.85
N MET A 234 6.52 9.99 8.07
CA MET A 234 7.53 8.97 8.35
C MET A 234 8.40 9.27 9.58
N ASP A 235 8.54 10.52 9.96
CA ASP A 235 9.35 10.98 11.11
C ASP A 235 8.62 10.81 12.44
N THR A 236 7.30 10.86 12.44
CA THR A 236 6.46 10.65 13.62
C THR A 236 5.75 9.30 13.63
N LEU A 237 5.84 8.54 12.53
CA LEU A 237 5.05 7.33 12.25
C LEU A 237 3.53 7.56 12.27
N ALA A 238 3.12 8.79 12.47
CA ALA A 238 1.73 9.19 12.56
C ALA A 238 1.12 9.42 11.17
N ARG A 239 -0.20 9.49 11.13
CA ARG A 239 -0.98 9.90 9.98
C ARG A 239 -1.67 11.22 10.29
N SER A 240 -1.42 12.27 9.49
CA SER A 240 -2.32 13.41 9.44
C SER A 240 -3.41 13.13 8.40
N THR A 241 -4.67 13.16 8.80
CA THR A 241 -5.79 13.17 7.86
C THR A 241 -5.83 14.55 7.21
N SER A 242 -5.70 14.63 5.87
CA SER A 242 -6.19 15.81 5.18
C SER A 242 -7.70 15.84 5.45
N SER A 243 -8.16 16.90 6.12
CA SER A 243 -9.56 17.13 6.44
C SER A 243 -10.46 16.86 5.24
N ASP A 244 -11.63 16.30 5.55
CA ASP A 244 -12.79 16.30 4.64
C ASP A 244 -12.94 17.67 3.96
N PRO A 245 -13.40 17.69 2.68
CA PRO A 245 -13.77 18.92 2.01
C PRO A 245 -14.89 19.64 2.74
#